data_cb3ce4eb7b22b8927c8ba911483a756b
#
_entry.id   cb3ce4eb7b22b8927c8ba911483a756b
#
_cell.length_a   1.000
_cell.length_b   1.000
_cell.length_c   1.000
_cell.angle_alpha   90.00
_cell.angle_beta   90.00
_cell.angle_gamma   90.00
#
_symmetry.space_group_name_H-M   'P 1'
#
loop_
_entity.id
_entity.type
_entity.pdbx_description
1 polymer ?
#
loop_
_entity_poly.entity_id
_entity_poly.type
_entity_poly.pdbx_seq_one_letter_code
_entity_poly.pdbx_strand_id
1 'polypeptide(L)'
;DVKELGIKIDYLCEKLRLNEFINKITGELSSGQKNRVSLAKSIINDPSVLLLDEPTASLDPETGDFIRSFLEEYQKEKKTSILLASHNMAEVERLCSSVLMMNKGSIIDQGTPGELIKKHGRRNMEEVFLKLTRDLI
;
A
#
# COMPACT_ATOMS: atom_id res chain seq x y z
N ASP A 1 -11.52 -8.50 24.12
CA ASP A 1 -12.85 -8.11 24.65
C ASP A 1 -13.75 -7.70 23.47
N VAL A 2 -15.02 -8.15 23.49
CA VAL A 2 -16.01 -7.84 22.43
C VAL A 2 -16.23 -6.33 22.28
N LYS A 3 -16.22 -5.61 23.39
CA LYS A 3 -16.37 -4.13 23.41
C LYS A 3 -15.19 -3.45 22.72
N GLU A 4 -13.99 -3.89 22.98
CA GLU A 4 -12.77 -3.36 22.34
C GLU A 4 -12.76 -3.63 20.84
N LEU A 5 -13.18 -4.82 20.43
CA LEU A 5 -13.31 -5.17 19.02
C LEU A 5 -14.35 -4.28 18.30
N GLY A 6 -15.48 -3.99 18.94
CA GLY A 6 -16.48 -3.07 18.40
C GLY A 6 -15.90 -1.68 18.14
N ILE A 7 -15.16 -1.12 19.09
CA ILE A 7 -14.48 0.19 18.94
C ILE A 7 -13.49 0.17 17.76
N LYS A 8 -12.71 -0.90 17.60
CA LYS A 8 -11.79 -1.04 16.47
C LYS A 8 -12.51 -1.12 15.13
N ILE A 9 -13.61 -1.86 15.07
CA ILE A 9 -14.44 -1.97 13.87
C ILE A 9 -14.98 -0.58 13.47
N ASP A 10 -15.56 0.14 14.42
CA ASP A 10 -16.11 1.48 14.17
C ASP A 10 -15.02 2.45 13.68
N TYR A 11 -13.85 2.44 14.32
CA TYR A 11 -12.69 3.23 13.90
C TYR A 11 -12.27 2.92 12.45
N LEU A 12 -12.16 1.62 12.10
CA LEU A 12 -11.75 1.22 10.74
C LEU A 12 -12.84 1.53 9.71
N CYS A 13 -14.11 1.38 10.08
CA CYS A 13 -15.23 1.75 9.22
C CYS A 13 -15.22 3.24 8.88
N GLU A 14 -14.90 4.09 9.85
CA GLU A 14 -14.76 5.53 9.64
C GLU A 14 -13.51 5.84 8.80
N LYS A 15 -12.34 5.36 9.24
CA LYS A 15 -11.05 5.64 8.60
C LYS A 15 -10.93 5.10 7.17
N LEU A 16 -11.59 4.04 6.82
CA LEU A 16 -11.57 3.43 5.49
C LEU A 16 -12.88 3.68 4.70
N ARG A 17 -13.77 4.55 5.21
CA ARG A 17 -15.06 4.91 4.58
C ARG A 17 -15.89 3.68 4.23
N LEU A 18 -15.93 2.68 5.14
CA LEU A 18 -16.69 1.44 4.91
C LEU A 18 -18.18 1.64 5.16
N ASN A 19 -18.56 2.65 5.96
CA ASN A 19 -19.95 2.95 6.31
C ASN A 19 -20.86 3.18 5.07
N GLU A 20 -20.26 3.65 3.96
CA GLU A 20 -20.98 3.87 2.69
C GLU A 20 -21.60 2.58 2.12
N PHE A 21 -21.07 1.42 2.47
CA PHE A 21 -21.48 0.13 1.92
C PHE A 21 -21.50 -1.01 2.93
N ILE A 22 -21.48 -0.71 4.23
CA ILE A 22 -21.41 -1.71 5.31
C ILE A 22 -22.56 -2.72 5.27
N ASN A 23 -23.71 -2.33 4.74
CA ASN A 23 -24.89 -3.19 4.61
C ASN A 23 -24.97 -3.97 3.28
N LYS A 24 -23.97 -3.82 2.39
CA LYS A 24 -23.95 -4.56 1.13
C LYS A 24 -23.39 -5.97 1.33
N ILE A 25 -23.91 -6.90 0.55
CA ILE A 25 -23.34 -8.24 0.46
C ILE A 25 -21.97 -8.16 -0.24
N THR A 26 -20.99 -8.90 0.25
CA THR A 26 -19.59 -8.86 -0.26
C THR A 26 -19.52 -9.09 -1.78
N GLY A 27 -20.42 -9.89 -2.34
CA GLY A 27 -20.50 -10.13 -3.79
C GLY A 27 -20.84 -8.89 -4.62
N GLU A 28 -21.55 -7.93 -4.03
CA GLU A 28 -22.01 -6.69 -4.68
C GLU A 28 -21.02 -5.53 -4.58
N LEU A 29 -19.92 -5.74 -3.86
CA LEU A 29 -18.89 -4.71 -3.69
C LEU A 29 -18.06 -4.55 -4.96
N SER A 30 -17.74 -3.29 -5.31
CA SER A 30 -16.76 -2.98 -6.34
C SER A 30 -15.36 -3.47 -5.92
N SER A 31 -14.42 -3.56 -6.87
CA SER A 31 -13.03 -3.94 -6.58
C SER A 31 -12.38 -3.02 -5.53
N GLY A 32 -12.59 -1.71 -5.65
CA GLY A 32 -12.09 -0.73 -4.68
C GLY A 32 -12.71 -0.88 -3.30
N GLN A 33 -14.03 -1.18 -3.22
CA GLN A 33 -14.70 -1.46 -1.96
C GLN A 33 -14.17 -2.75 -1.31
N LYS A 34 -13.97 -3.81 -2.11
CA LYS A 34 -13.35 -5.07 -1.65
C LYS A 34 -11.94 -4.84 -1.11
N ASN A 35 -11.13 -4.03 -1.79
CA ASN A 35 -9.77 -3.69 -1.33
C ASN A 35 -9.81 -2.99 0.03
N ARG A 36 -10.69 -2.01 0.23
CA ARG A 36 -10.83 -1.32 1.52
C ARG A 36 -11.26 -2.27 2.65
N VAL A 37 -12.19 -3.17 2.40
CA VAL A 37 -12.59 -4.22 3.37
C VAL A 37 -11.43 -5.17 3.67
N SER A 38 -10.70 -5.61 2.65
CA SER A 38 -9.55 -6.50 2.81
C SER A 38 -8.45 -5.84 3.65
N LEU A 39 -8.18 -4.55 3.41
CA LEU A 39 -7.24 -3.78 4.22
C LEU A 39 -7.70 -3.69 5.69
N ALA A 40 -8.97 -3.36 5.94
CA ALA A 40 -9.52 -3.33 7.30
C ALA A 40 -9.34 -4.67 8.02
N LYS A 41 -9.63 -5.77 7.35
CA LYS A 41 -9.44 -7.13 7.90
C LYS A 41 -7.99 -7.45 8.22
N SER A 42 -7.05 -6.97 7.41
CA SER A 42 -5.61 -7.24 7.63
C SER A 42 -5.03 -6.50 8.83
N ILE A 43 -5.64 -5.37 9.23
CA ILE A 43 -5.11 -4.50 10.29
C ILE A 43 -5.90 -4.53 11.60
N ILE A 44 -7.08 -5.17 11.63
CA ILE A 44 -7.96 -5.15 12.81
C ILE A 44 -7.30 -5.72 14.08
N ASN A 45 -6.35 -6.63 13.92
CA ASN A 45 -5.62 -7.27 15.02
C ASN A 45 -4.29 -6.57 15.37
N ASP A 46 -4.07 -5.34 14.90
CA ASP A 46 -2.83 -4.58 15.10
C ASP A 46 -1.56 -5.43 14.80
N PRO A 47 -1.40 -5.94 13.58
CA PRO A 47 -0.27 -6.81 13.24
C PRO A 47 1.07 -6.06 13.35
N SER A 48 2.11 -6.75 13.79
CA SER A 48 3.48 -6.21 13.78
C SER A 48 4.08 -6.16 12.38
N VAL A 49 3.60 -7.00 11.47
CA VAL A 49 3.99 -7.06 10.06
C VAL A 49 2.74 -7.10 9.20
N LEU A 50 2.68 -6.24 8.18
CA LEU A 50 1.60 -6.14 7.21
C LEU A 50 2.15 -6.40 5.81
N LEU A 51 1.57 -7.37 5.11
CA LEU A 51 1.93 -7.70 3.73
C LEU A 51 0.84 -7.15 2.80
N LEU A 52 1.21 -6.26 1.90
CA LEU A 52 0.30 -5.62 0.95
C LEU A 52 0.75 -5.90 -0.50
N ASP A 53 -0.15 -6.46 -1.27
CA ASP A 53 0.04 -6.69 -2.69
C ASP A 53 -0.91 -5.80 -3.49
N GLU A 54 -0.34 -4.81 -4.19
CA GLU A 54 -1.05 -3.85 -5.02
C GLU A 54 -2.24 -3.16 -4.29
N PRO A 55 -2.05 -2.57 -3.08
CA PRO A 55 -3.16 -2.13 -2.24
C PRO A 55 -3.99 -1.00 -2.84
N THR A 56 -3.45 -0.24 -3.80
CA THR A 56 -4.17 0.83 -4.49
C THR A 56 -4.48 0.54 -5.96
N ALA A 57 -4.19 -0.68 -6.43
CA ALA A 57 -4.54 -1.08 -7.78
C ALA A 57 -6.06 -1.05 -7.99
N SER A 58 -6.49 -0.62 -9.16
CA SER A 58 -7.91 -0.50 -9.54
C SER A 58 -8.73 0.50 -8.69
N LEU A 59 -8.06 1.38 -7.95
CA LEU A 59 -8.70 2.50 -7.27
C LEU A 59 -8.66 3.74 -8.17
N ASP A 60 -9.70 4.58 -8.06
CA ASP A 60 -9.64 5.93 -8.61
C ASP A 60 -8.55 6.76 -7.88
N PRO A 61 -8.05 7.84 -8.50
CA PRO A 61 -6.95 8.63 -7.94
C PRO A 61 -7.21 9.16 -6.53
N GLU A 62 -8.44 9.59 -6.24
CA GLU A 62 -8.84 10.14 -4.92
C GLU A 62 -8.82 9.04 -3.86
N THR A 63 -9.44 7.90 -4.13
CA THR A 63 -9.45 6.75 -3.22
C THR A 63 -8.05 6.19 -3.01
N GLY A 64 -7.24 6.12 -4.07
CA GLY A 64 -5.85 5.69 -3.98
C GLY A 64 -5.00 6.61 -3.10
N ASP A 65 -5.14 7.93 -3.25
CA ASP A 65 -4.45 8.91 -2.39
C ASP A 65 -4.89 8.80 -0.93
N PHE A 66 -6.18 8.64 -0.71
CA PHE A 66 -6.76 8.43 0.62
C PHE A 66 -6.17 7.18 1.31
N ILE A 67 -6.08 6.05 0.61
CA ILE A 67 -5.50 4.81 1.16
C ILE A 67 -4.00 4.98 1.45
N ARG A 68 -3.24 5.65 0.59
CA ARG A 68 -1.83 5.94 0.86
C ARG A 68 -1.65 6.80 2.10
N SER A 69 -2.44 7.85 2.26
CA SER A 69 -2.43 8.70 3.46
C SER A 69 -2.75 7.91 4.73
N PHE A 70 -3.76 7.05 4.66
CA PHE A 70 -4.12 6.15 5.77
C PHE A 70 -2.96 5.21 6.15
N LEU A 71 -2.28 4.60 5.17
CA LEU A 71 -1.15 3.70 5.42
C LEU A 71 0.05 4.43 6.05
N GLU A 72 0.34 5.66 5.62
CA GLU A 72 1.37 6.50 6.23
C GLU A 72 1.08 6.80 7.71
N GLU A 73 -0.17 7.20 8.02
CA GLU A 73 -0.60 7.46 9.39
C GLU A 73 -0.54 6.19 10.24
N TYR A 74 -1.10 5.10 9.73
CA TYR A 74 -1.12 3.80 10.42
C TYR A 74 0.28 3.31 10.77
N GLN A 75 1.23 3.37 9.82
CA GLN A 75 2.61 2.97 10.04
C GLN A 75 3.28 3.80 11.15
N LYS A 76 3.07 5.12 11.17
CA LYS A 76 3.61 6.03 12.19
C LYS A 76 3.03 5.76 13.57
N GLU A 77 1.72 5.56 13.66
CA GLU A 77 1.01 5.35 14.92
C GLU A 77 1.30 3.98 15.53
N LYS A 78 1.24 2.93 14.73
CA LYS A 78 1.32 1.53 15.19
C LYS A 78 2.74 0.96 15.13
N LYS A 79 3.68 1.64 14.47
CA LYS A 79 5.06 1.15 14.21
C LYS A 79 5.08 -0.23 13.54
N THR A 80 4.06 -0.53 12.74
CA THR A 80 3.94 -1.76 11.97
C THR A 80 4.95 -1.77 10.83
N SER A 81 5.66 -2.88 10.65
CA SER A 81 6.49 -3.09 9.47
C SER A 81 5.62 -3.44 8.27
N ILE A 82 5.69 -2.67 7.19
CA ILE A 82 4.90 -2.91 5.98
C ILE A 82 5.82 -3.41 4.88
N LEU A 83 5.52 -4.59 4.33
CA LEU A 83 6.08 -5.09 3.09
C LEU A 83 5.06 -4.87 1.97
N LEU A 84 5.40 -3.97 1.06
CA LEU A 84 4.54 -3.54 -0.04
C LEU A 84 5.08 -4.09 -1.37
N ALA A 85 4.27 -4.84 -2.10
CA ALA A 85 4.50 -5.12 -3.52
C ALA A 85 3.64 -4.17 -4.36
N SER A 86 4.27 -3.40 -5.23
CA SER A 86 3.56 -2.46 -6.11
C SER A 86 4.36 -2.20 -7.39
N HIS A 87 3.65 -2.00 -8.49
CA HIS A 87 4.20 -1.46 -9.74
C HIS A 87 3.94 0.05 -9.91
N ASN A 88 3.22 0.65 -8.97
CA ASN A 88 3.01 2.10 -8.92
C ASN A 88 4.19 2.78 -8.25
N MET A 89 5.11 3.30 -9.04
CA MET A 89 6.36 3.89 -8.53
C MET A 89 6.13 5.16 -7.69
N ALA A 90 5.06 5.90 -7.92
CA ALA A 90 4.70 7.04 -7.06
C ALA A 90 4.26 6.59 -5.66
N GLU A 91 3.58 5.45 -5.56
CA GLU A 91 3.24 4.82 -4.29
C GLU A 91 4.49 4.32 -3.55
N VAL A 92 5.39 3.65 -4.27
CA VAL A 92 6.68 3.16 -3.74
C VAL A 92 7.52 4.32 -3.21
N GLU A 93 7.65 5.40 -3.99
CA GLU A 93 8.41 6.59 -3.59
C GLU A 93 7.84 7.27 -2.33
N ARG A 94 6.51 7.26 -2.19
CA ARG A 94 5.81 7.88 -1.06
C ARG A 94 5.84 7.04 0.22
N LEU A 95 5.59 5.72 0.12
CA LEU A 95 5.35 4.86 1.26
C LEU A 95 6.58 4.08 1.74
N CYS A 96 7.55 3.83 0.86
CA CYS A 96 8.65 2.92 1.15
C CYS A 96 9.91 3.66 1.62
N SER A 97 10.44 3.26 2.76
CA SER A 97 11.76 3.72 3.23
C SER A 97 12.91 2.96 2.57
N SER A 98 12.66 1.75 2.08
CA SER A 98 13.62 0.90 1.36
C SER A 98 12.91 0.15 0.25
N VAL A 99 13.58 -0.01 -0.87
CA VAL A 99 13.05 -0.63 -2.09
C VAL A 99 13.97 -1.76 -2.55
N LEU A 100 13.37 -2.89 -2.91
CA LEU A 100 14.01 -3.99 -3.60
C LEU A 100 13.46 -4.02 -5.03
N MET A 101 14.31 -3.71 -6.00
CA MET A 101 13.94 -3.79 -7.43
C MET A 101 14.15 -5.22 -7.91
N MET A 102 13.09 -5.85 -8.40
CA MET A 102 13.12 -7.26 -8.82
C MET A 102 12.85 -7.41 -10.32
N ASN A 103 13.56 -8.33 -10.94
CA ASN A 103 13.27 -8.78 -12.31
C ASN A 103 13.56 -10.27 -12.46
N LYS A 104 12.66 -11.00 -13.12
CA LYS A 104 12.77 -12.45 -13.39
C LYS A 104 13.21 -13.26 -12.14
N GLY A 105 12.63 -12.93 -10.99
CA GLY A 105 12.90 -13.63 -9.72
C GLY A 105 14.21 -13.24 -9.01
N SER A 106 14.96 -12.27 -9.53
CA SER A 106 16.22 -11.80 -8.95
C SER A 106 16.13 -10.34 -8.51
N ILE A 107 16.80 -10.01 -7.40
CA ILE A 107 16.98 -8.61 -6.98
C ILE A 107 18.06 -8.00 -7.88
N ILE A 108 17.68 -6.95 -8.62
CA ILE A 108 18.57 -6.25 -9.56
C ILE A 108 19.15 -4.97 -8.98
N ASP A 109 18.48 -4.37 -8.00
CA ASP A 109 18.98 -3.21 -7.25
C ASP A 109 18.22 -3.07 -5.92
N GLN A 110 18.81 -2.33 -4.97
CA GLN A 110 18.18 -2.04 -3.68
C GLN A 110 18.70 -0.72 -3.09
N GLY A 111 17.87 -0.07 -2.30
CA GLY A 111 18.19 1.17 -1.60
C GLY A 111 16.95 1.97 -1.23
N THR A 112 17.14 3.15 -0.66
CA THR A 112 16.05 4.10 -0.49
C THR A 112 15.65 4.68 -1.86
N PRO A 113 14.41 5.16 -2.04
CA PRO A 113 14.00 5.81 -3.29
C PRO A 113 14.99 6.92 -3.72
N GLY A 114 15.41 7.77 -2.80
CA GLY A 114 16.34 8.85 -3.09
C GLY A 114 17.73 8.38 -3.54
N GLU A 115 18.26 7.31 -2.93
CA GLU A 115 19.53 6.70 -3.34
C GLU A 115 19.45 6.10 -4.73
N LEU A 116 18.36 5.37 -5.04
CA LEU A 116 18.15 4.78 -6.36
C LEU A 116 17.99 5.84 -7.45
N ILE A 117 17.22 6.89 -7.19
CA ILE A 117 17.07 8.05 -8.10
C ILE A 117 18.42 8.67 -8.41
N LYS A 118 19.23 8.95 -7.38
CA LYS A 118 20.56 9.53 -7.52
C LYS A 118 21.53 8.59 -8.24
N LYS A 119 21.56 7.32 -7.86
CA LYS A 119 22.45 6.28 -8.44
C LYS A 119 22.22 6.13 -9.95
N HIS A 120 20.97 6.17 -10.38
CA HIS A 120 20.62 6.00 -11.80
C HIS A 120 20.57 7.32 -12.58
N GLY A 121 20.78 8.48 -11.93
CA GLY A 121 20.72 9.80 -12.56
C GLY A 121 19.33 10.09 -13.15
N ARG A 122 18.27 9.78 -12.40
CA ARG A 122 16.88 9.95 -12.80
C ARG A 122 16.16 10.97 -11.91
N ARG A 123 14.94 11.37 -12.29
CA ARG A 123 14.17 12.39 -11.56
C ARG A 123 13.20 11.79 -10.54
N ASN A 124 12.79 10.54 -10.76
CA ASN A 124 11.82 9.83 -9.92
C ASN A 124 11.99 8.30 -10.08
N MET A 125 11.30 7.54 -9.23
CA MET A 125 11.36 6.08 -9.23
C MET A 125 10.80 5.45 -10.50
N GLU A 126 9.82 6.07 -11.17
CA GLU A 126 9.28 5.57 -12.42
C GLU A 126 10.36 5.56 -13.52
N GLU A 127 11.15 6.63 -13.64
CA GLU A 127 12.26 6.68 -14.58
C GLU A 127 13.38 5.69 -14.24
N VAL A 128 13.62 5.41 -12.94
CA VAL A 128 14.55 4.36 -12.50
C VAL A 128 14.04 2.99 -12.97
N PHE A 129 12.79 2.69 -12.69
CA PHE A 129 12.16 1.42 -13.06
C PHE A 129 12.22 1.20 -14.57
N LEU A 130 11.82 2.20 -15.37
CA LEU A 130 11.86 2.12 -16.83
C LEU A 130 13.28 1.91 -17.37
N LYS A 131 14.29 2.54 -16.77
CA LYS A 131 15.69 2.33 -17.15
C LYS A 131 16.10 0.88 -16.91
N LEU A 132 15.92 0.40 -15.69
CA LEU A 132 16.32 -0.96 -15.30
C LEU A 132 15.61 -2.05 -16.10
N THR A 133 14.34 -1.84 -16.46
CA THR A 133 13.61 -2.80 -17.30
C THR A 133 14.05 -2.79 -18.74
N ARG A 134 14.47 -1.64 -19.30
CA ARG A 134 14.95 -1.53 -20.69
C ARG A 134 16.37 -2.04 -20.86
N ASP A 135 17.25 -1.83 -19.89
CA ASP A 135 18.63 -2.28 -19.92
C ASP A 135 18.76 -3.82 -19.80
N LEU A 136 17.64 -4.51 -19.53
CA LEU A 136 17.56 -5.97 -19.36
C LEU A 136 16.90 -6.70 -20.55
N ILE A 137 16.51 -5.98 -21.61
CA ILE A 137 16.02 -6.51 -22.87
C ILE A 137 17.15 -6.56 -23.88
#